data_d11dced9b861028726ca831285757696
#
_entry.id   d11dced9b861028726ca831285757696
#
_cell.length_a   1.000
_cell.length_b   1.000
_cell.length_c   1.000
_cell.angle_alpha   90.00
_cell.angle_beta   90.00
_cell.angle_gamma   90.00
#
_symmetry.space_group_name_H-M   'P 1'
#
loop_
_entity.id
_entity.type
_entity.pdbx_description
1 polymer ?
#
loop_
_entity_poly.entity_id
_entity_poly.type
_entity_poly.pdbx_seq_one_letter_code
_entity_poly.pdbx_strand_id
1 'polypeptide(L)'
;MGNTHPSIAPYQVFKTQKGDLAIAAGNDSLYHRTCRVLGLEEFIDDARFATNSDRVAHRAELAEIIEGALAQASAQEWFQKLRSAGVPAGPVNNIKQAFEFAESLGLDPIVEVEGMRSVRNPINFSATPIEYHTAPQQLGNQAFQ
;
A
#
# COMPACT_ATOMS: atom_id res chain seq x y z
N MET A 1 -16.64 -9.09 -3.39
CA MET A 1 -15.47 -8.73 -4.24
C MET A 1 -14.18 -8.56 -3.43
N GLY A 2 -14.27 -8.33 -2.14
CA GLY A 2 -13.09 -8.14 -1.28
C GLY A 2 -12.25 -6.91 -1.69
N ASN A 3 -10.93 -7.06 -1.69
CA ASN A 3 -9.96 -6.01 -2.04
C ASN A 3 -9.51 -6.02 -3.51
N THR A 4 -10.17 -6.80 -4.36
CA THR A 4 -9.80 -6.99 -5.77
C THR A 4 -10.47 -5.94 -6.65
N HIS A 5 -9.70 -5.29 -7.55
CA HIS A 5 -10.26 -4.32 -8.50
C HIS A 5 -11.17 -5.03 -9.52
N PRO A 6 -12.37 -4.52 -9.83
CA PRO A 6 -13.34 -5.23 -10.66
C PRO A 6 -12.87 -5.49 -12.11
N SER A 7 -12.13 -4.57 -12.71
CA SER A 7 -11.79 -4.56 -14.14
C SER A 7 -10.29 -4.48 -14.45
N ILE A 8 -9.42 -4.60 -13.45
CA ILE A 8 -7.96 -4.55 -13.62
C ILE A 8 -7.31 -5.72 -12.88
N ALA A 9 -6.34 -6.38 -13.51
CA ALA A 9 -5.53 -7.43 -12.91
C ALA A 9 -4.06 -7.37 -13.40
N PRO A 10 -3.07 -7.57 -12.48
CA PRO A 10 -3.24 -7.70 -11.03
C PRO A 10 -3.43 -6.36 -10.33
N TYR A 11 -4.50 -6.21 -9.56
CA TYR A 11 -4.74 -5.07 -8.70
C TYR A 11 -5.52 -5.53 -7.47
N GLN A 12 -4.80 -5.95 -6.44
CA GLN A 12 -5.34 -6.47 -5.18
C GLN A 12 -4.26 -6.60 -4.11
N VAL A 13 -4.66 -7.08 -2.94
CA VAL A 13 -3.74 -7.51 -1.88
C VAL A 13 -3.37 -8.98 -2.08
N PHE A 14 -2.09 -9.29 -1.96
CA PHE A 14 -1.49 -10.62 -2.08
C PHE A 14 -0.82 -11.04 -0.78
N LYS A 15 -0.79 -12.34 -0.52
CA LYS A 15 -0.01 -12.93 0.57
C LYS A 15 1.47 -12.97 0.20
N THR A 16 2.33 -12.75 1.19
CA THR A 16 3.78 -12.89 1.06
C THR A 16 4.30 -13.86 2.14
N GLN A 17 5.59 -14.10 2.18
CA GLN A 17 6.18 -14.90 3.27
C GLN A 17 5.85 -14.31 4.65
N LYS A 18 5.84 -12.98 4.76
CA LYS A 18 5.51 -12.28 6.00
C LYS A 18 4.80 -10.96 5.70
N GLY A 19 3.52 -10.89 6.09
CA GLY A 19 2.63 -9.77 5.84
C GLY A 19 1.95 -9.82 4.48
N ASP A 20 1.10 -8.86 4.24
CA ASP A 20 0.31 -8.71 3.01
C ASP A 20 0.83 -7.52 2.21
N LEU A 21 0.79 -7.63 0.88
CA LEU A 21 1.28 -6.62 -0.04
C LEU A 21 0.18 -6.25 -1.06
N ALA A 22 -0.20 -5.00 -1.11
CA ALA A 22 -1.02 -4.47 -2.19
C ALA A 22 -0.13 -4.22 -3.42
N ILE A 23 -0.56 -4.70 -4.59
CA ILE A 23 0.07 -4.41 -5.89
C ILE A 23 -1.01 -3.84 -6.82
N ALA A 24 -0.70 -2.76 -7.53
CA ALA A 24 -1.59 -2.09 -8.46
C ALA A 24 -0.92 -1.96 -9.85
N ALA A 25 -0.86 -3.06 -10.60
CA ALA A 25 -0.33 -3.07 -11.95
C ALA A 25 -1.42 -2.70 -12.96
N GLY A 26 -1.74 -1.40 -13.04
CA GLY A 26 -2.90 -0.87 -13.75
C GLY A 26 -2.83 -0.90 -15.28
N ASN A 27 -1.71 -1.29 -15.89
CA ASN A 27 -1.54 -1.42 -17.33
C ASN A 27 -0.50 -2.48 -17.68
N ASP A 28 -0.37 -2.80 -18.98
CA ASP A 28 0.52 -3.87 -19.45
C ASP A 28 2.00 -3.59 -19.13
N SER A 29 2.45 -2.35 -19.21
CA SER A 29 3.82 -1.97 -18.84
C SER A 29 4.11 -2.21 -17.35
N LEU A 30 3.15 -1.94 -16.46
CA LEU A 30 3.25 -2.23 -15.04
C LEU A 30 3.21 -3.73 -14.77
N TYR A 31 2.36 -4.46 -15.47
CA TYR A 31 2.31 -5.92 -15.41
C TYR A 31 3.65 -6.55 -15.80
N HIS A 32 4.23 -6.16 -16.93
CA HIS A 32 5.53 -6.66 -17.38
C HIS A 32 6.66 -6.35 -16.37
N ARG A 33 6.65 -5.17 -15.79
CA ARG A 33 7.61 -4.82 -14.73
C ARG A 33 7.42 -5.66 -13.47
N THR A 34 6.16 -5.91 -13.10
CA THR A 34 5.83 -6.79 -11.97
C THR A 34 6.36 -8.19 -12.22
N CYS A 35 6.12 -8.77 -13.38
CA CYS A 35 6.63 -10.10 -13.75
C CYS A 35 8.16 -10.16 -13.66
N ARG A 36 8.88 -9.17 -14.20
CA ARG A 36 10.36 -9.13 -14.12
C ARG A 36 10.88 -9.06 -12.69
N VAL A 37 10.23 -8.27 -11.82
CA VAL A 37 10.63 -8.17 -10.42
C VAL A 37 10.40 -9.46 -9.65
N LEU A 38 9.34 -10.19 -10.01
CA LEU A 38 8.94 -11.43 -9.34
C LEU A 38 9.64 -12.68 -9.93
N GLY A 39 10.39 -12.55 -11.05
CA GLY A 39 10.99 -13.70 -11.75
C GLY A 39 9.95 -14.54 -12.49
N LEU A 40 8.94 -13.90 -13.06
CA LEU A 40 7.79 -14.48 -13.75
C LEU A 40 7.74 -14.05 -15.23
N GLU A 41 8.91 -13.89 -15.86
CA GLU A 41 9.01 -13.37 -17.23
C GLU A 41 8.31 -14.26 -18.25
N GLU A 42 8.22 -15.57 -18.01
CA GLU A 42 7.54 -16.53 -18.87
C GLU A 42 6.03 -16.26 -19.01
N PHE A 43 5.44 -15.51 -18.07
CA PHE A 43 4.02 -15.16 -18.11
C PHE A 43 3.74 -13.84 -18.84
N ILE A 44 4.76 -13.11 -19.29
CA ILE A 44 4.57 -11.83 -20.00
C ILE A 44 3.86 -12.03 -21.32
N ASP A 45 4.29 -13.04 -22.08
CA ASP A 45 3.77 -13.36 -23.41
C ASP A 45 2.78 -14.55 -23.41
N ASP A 46 2.37 -15.01 -22.21
CA ASP A 46 1.37 -16.07 -22.08
C ASP A 46 -0.01 -15.54 -22.52
N ALA A 47 -0.66 -16.24 -23.44
CA ALA A 47 -1.95 -15.84 -23.99
C ALA A 47 -3.05 -15.65 -22.92
N ARG A 48 -2.96 -16.35 -21.80
CA ARG A 48 -3.88 -16.19 -20.66
C ARG A 48 -3.74 -14.83 -19.96
N PHE A 49 -2.59 -14.12 -20.13
CA PHE A 49 -2.26 -12.91 -19.39
C PHE A 49 -1.79 -11.76 -20.28
N ALA A 50 -1.80 -11.92 -21.60
CA ALA A 50 -1.27 -10.95 -22.56
C ALA A 50 -1.96 -9.57 -22.47
N THR A 51 -3.29 -9.56 -22.34
CA THR A 51 -4.05 -8.31 -22.18
C THR A 51 -4.67 -8.19 -20.79
N ASN A 52 -5.05 -6.98 -20.39
CA ASN A 52 -5.77 -6.80 -19.14
C ASN A 52 -7.08 -7.61 -19.09
N SER A 53 -7.79 -7.73 -20.19
CA SER A 53 -9.02 -8.53 -20.27
C SER A 53 -8.75 -10.02 -20.00
N ASP A 54 -7.67 -10.55 -20.56
CA ASP A 54 -7.26 -11.94 -20.36
C ASP A 54 -6.85 -12.17 -18.89
N ARG A 55 -6.07 -11.24 -18.31
CA ARG A 55 -5.70 -11.29 -16.89
C ARG A 55 -6.91 -11.22 -15.95
N VAL A 56 -7.90 -10.42 -16.29
CA VAL A 56 -9.17 -10.35 -15.52
C VAL A 56 -9.93 -11.66 -15.62
N ALA A 57 -9.99 -12.28 -16.79
CA ALA A 57 -10.64 -13.58 -16.99
C ALA A 57 -9.94 -14.71 -16.23
N HIS A 58 -8.60 -14.69 -16.16
CA HIS A 58 -7.76 -15.70 -15.50
C HIS A 58 -7.21 -15.22 -14.14
N ARG A 59 -7.91 -14.29 -13.48
CA ARG A 59 -7.45 -13.60 -12.26
C ARG A 59 -7.05 -14.53 -11.12
N ALA A 60 -7.81 -15.57 -10.87
CA ALA A 60 -7.54 -16.50 -9.77
C ALA A 60 -6.21 -17.22 -10.00
N GLU A 61 -5.99 -17.72 -11.21
CA GLU A 61 -4.76 -18.38 -11.60
C GLU A 61 -3.55 -17.44 -11.55
N LEU A 62 -3.70 -16.22 -12.06
CA LEU A 62 -2.65 -15.20 -11.99
C LEU A 62 -2.30 -14.84 -10.52
N ALA A 63 -3.30 -14.79 -9.66
CA ALA A 63 -3.08 -14.51 -8.24
C ALA A 63 -2.28 -15.61 -7.56
N GLU A 64 -2.58 -16.88 -7.83
CA GLU A 64 -1.83 -18.03 -7.30
C GLU A 64 -0.37 -18.02 -7.77
N ILE A 65 -0.12 -17.72 -9.04
CA ILE A 65 1.23 -17.59 -9.60
C ILE A 65 2.02 -16.48 -8.89
N ILE A 66 1.41 -15.30 -8.75
CA ILE A 66 2.03 -14.15 -8.08
C ILE A 66 2.29 -14.46 -6.60
N GLU A 67 1.35 -15.05 -5.87
CA GLU A 67 1.53 -15.42 -4.47
C GLU A 67 2.61 -16.48 -4.29
N GLY A 68 2.74 -17.41 -5.22
CA GLY A 68 3.83 -18.39 -5.24
C GLY A 68 5.22 -17.75 -5.30
N ALA A 69 5.38 -16.72 -6.12
CA ALA A 69 6.62 -15.94 -6.18
C ALA A 69 6.82 -15.07 -4.91
N LEU A 70 5.76 -14.43 -4.45
CA LEU A 70 5.80 -13.55 -3.27
C LEU A 70 6.08 -14.31 -1.96
N ALA A 71 5.82 -15.60 -1.89
CA ALA A 71 6.11 -16.45 -0.74
C ALA A 71 7.62 -16.55 -0.40
N GLN A 72 8.52 -16.08 -1.28
CA GLN A 72 9.97 -16.16 -1.08
C GLN A 72 10.55 -15.04 -0.21
N ALA A 73 9.82 -13.95 0.02
CA ALA A 73 10.29 -12.83 0.82
C ALA A 73 9.14 -12.10 1.53
N SER A 74 9.46 -11.18 2.44
CA SER A 74 8.48 -10.37 3.16
C SER A 74 7.84 -9.29 2.29
N ALA A 75 6.66 -8.81 2.71
CA ALA A 75 5.97 -7.68 2.06
C ALA A 75 6.86 -6.44 1.96
N GLN A 76 7.69 -6.18 2.98
CA GLN A 76 8.59 -5.02 2.99
C GLN A 76 9.71 -5.16 1.96
N GLU A 77 10.32 -6.34 1.82
CA GLU A 77 11.37 -6.58 0.82
C GLU A 77 10.83 -6.49 -0.61
N TRP A 78 9.66 -7.09 -0.86
CA TRP A 78 8.99 -6.98 -2.15
C TRP A 78 8.55 -5.55 -2.47
N PHE A 79 8.06 -4.80 -1.48
CA PHE A 79 7.74 -3.39 -1.65
C PHE A 79 8.94 -2.60 -2.15
N GLN A 80 10.13 -2.77 -1.55
CA GLN A 80 11.33 -2.06 -1.99
C GLN A 80 11.72 -2.40 -3.43
N LYS A 81 11.68 -3.68 -3.81
CA LYS A 81 11.98 -4.13 -5.17
C LYS A 81 10.99 -3.55 -6.21
N LEU A 82 9.68 -3.66 -5.93
CA LEU A 82 8.62 -3.16 -6.81
C LEU A 82 8.66 -1.64 -6.95
N ARG A 83 8.85 -0.92 -5.83
CA ARG A 83 9.00 0.54 -5.83
C ARG A 83 10.19 0.98 -6.68
N SER A 84 11.34 0.32 -6.56
CA SER A 84 12.54 0.63 -7.37
C SER A 84 12.31 0.41 -8.86
N ALA A 85 11.44 -0.54 -9.23
CA ALA A 85 11.02 -0.78 -10.61
C ALA A 85 9.86 0.13 -11.07
N GLY A 86 9.40 1.06 -10.22
CA GLY A 86 8.29 1.97 -10.52
C GLY A 86 6.94 1.27 -10.62
N VAL A 87 6.76 0.16 -9.89
CA VAL A 87 5.47 -0.52 -9.76
C VAL A 87 4.77 -0.01 -8.51
N PRO A 88 3.55 0.51 -8.59
CA PRO A 88 2.76 0.89 -7.42
C PRO A 88 2.45 -0.32 -6.55
N ALA A 89 2.99 -0.31 -5.34
CA ALA A 89 2.78 -1.33 -4.34
C ALA A 89 2.88 -0.72 -2.94
N GLY A 90 2.37 -1.44 -1.93
CA GLY A 90 2.49 -1.02 -0.54
C GLY A 90 2.18 -2.17 0.43
N PRO A 91 2.92 -2.31 1.54
CA PRO A 91 2.59 -3.26 2.58
C PRO A 91 1.27 -2.88 3.25
N VAL A 92 0.50 -3.88 3.67
CA VAL A 92 -0.68 -3.66 4.50
C VAL A 92 -0.21 -3.50 5.94
N ASN A 93 -0.25 -2.27 6.42
CA ASN A 93 0.24 -1.89 7.74
C ASN A 93 -0.87 -1.90 8.79
N ASN A 94 -0.56 -2.30 10.03
CA ASN A 94 -1.36 -1.93 11.18
C ASN A 94 -1.12 -0.45 11.55
N ILE A 95 -1.89 0.09 12.51
CA ILE A 95 -1.81 1.51 12.88
C ILE A 95 -0.39 1.90 13.30
N LYS A 96 0.28 1.11 14.16
CA LYS A 96 1.65 1.39 14.58
C LYS A 96 2.61 1.44 13.38
N GLN A 97 2.57 0.43 12.52
CA GLN A 97 3.39 0.35 11.30
C GLN A 97 3.11 1.49 10.32
N ALA A 98 1.86 1.97 10.24
CA ALA A 98 1.51 3.11 9.39
C ALA A 98 2.21 4.40 9.86
N PHE A 99 2.28 4.64 11.19
CA PHE A 99 3.02 5.76 11.75
C PHE A 99 4.53 5.62 11.54
N GLU A 100 5.11 4.45 11.83
CA GLU A 100 6.52 4.15 11.58
C GLU A 100 6.88 4.34 10.09
N PHE A 101 6.00 3.92 9.19
CA PHE A 101 6.18 4.12 7.75
C PHE A 101 6.14 5.60 7.37
N ALA A 102 5.18 6.37 7.89
CA ALA A 102 5.10 7.81 7.66
C ALA A 102 6.39 8.53 8.14
N GLU A 103 6.88 8.19 9.33
CA GLU A 103 8.15 8.71 9.85
C GLU A 103 9.33 8.36 8.93
N SER A 104 9.39 7.13 8.40
CA SER A 104 10.44 6.69 7.47
C SER A 104 10.45 7.45 6.13
N LEU A 105 9.32 8.06 5.78
CA LEU A 105 9.18 8.93 4.61
C LEU A 105 9.54 10.40 4.90
N GLY A 106 9.99 10.72 6.12
CA GLY A 106 10.30 12.08 6.57
C GLY A 106 9.05 12.91 6.89
N LEU A 107 7.88 12.27 7.04
CA LEU A 107 6.69 12.91 7.54
C LEU A 107 6.73 12.95 9.08
N ASP A 108 6.11 13.96 9.66
CA ASP A 108 5.96 14.08 11.09
C ASP A 108 4.47 13.85 11.47
N PRO A 109 4.04 12.58 11.60
CA PRO A 109 2.62 12.25 11.73
C PRO A 109 2.05 12.48 13.12
N ILE A 110 2.89 12.84 14.11
CA ILE A 110 2.48 13.01 15.50
C ILE A 110 2.75 14.43 15.95
N VAL A 111 1.82 14.98 16.71
CA VAL A 111 1.99 16.23 17.45
C VAL A 111 1.74 15.97 18.94
N GLU A 112 2.48 16.64 19.80
CA GLU A 112 2.23 16.63 21.24
C GLU A 112 1.64 17.97 21.67
N VAL A 113 0.50 17.93 22.35
CA VAL A 113 -0.22 19.10 22.86
C VAL A 113 -0.57 18.84 24.32
N GLU A 114 -0.08 19.67 25.23
CA GLU A 114 -0.31 19.55 26.67
C GLU A 114 0.03 18.13 27.22
N GLY A 115 1.11 17.51 26.71
CA GLY A 115 1.53 16.18 27.12
C GLY A 115 0.74 15.03 26.48
N MET A 116 -0.23 15.33 25.61
CA MET A 116 -1.02 14.32 24.89
C MET A 116 -0.57 14.21 23.44
N ARG A 117 -0.23 12.98 23.03
CA ARG A 117 0.13 12.67 21.63
C ARG A 117 -1.12 12.52 20.77
N SER A 118 -1.16 13.25 19.67
CA SER A 118 -2.26 13.26 18.72
C SER A 118 -1.75 13.14 17.29
N VAL A 119 -2.64 12.79 16.37
CA VAL A 119 -2.31 12.76 14.94
C VAL A 119 -2.17 14.18 14.44
N ARG A 120 -1.05 14.47 13.78
CA ARG A 120 -0.83 15.76 13.13
C ARG A 120 -1.71 15.89 11.89
N ASN A 121 -2.21 17.09 11.62
CA ASN A 121 -2.89 17.39 10.36
C ASN A 121 -1.90 17.22 9.18
N PRO A 122 -2.22 16.44 8.15
CA PRO A 122 -1.30 16.19 7.04
C PRO A 122 -1.20 17.37 6.05
N ILE A 123 -2.04 18.39 6.18
CA ILE A 123 -2.03 19.55 5.28
C ILE A 123 -1.05 20.60 5.82
N ASN A 124 -0.16 21.08 4.96
CA ASN A 124 0.74 22.19 5.28
C ASN A 124 0.30 23.45 4.52
N PHE A 125 0.12 24.55 5.25
CA PHE A 125 -0.18 25.85 4.69
C PHE A 125 1.06 26.74 4.75
N SER A 126 1.45 27.31 3.61
CA SER A 126 2.67 28.14 3.53
C SER A 126 2.53 29.48 4.21
N ALA A 127 1.32 30.10 4.20
CA ALA A 127 1.08 31.44 4.75
C ALA A 127 0.49 31.41 6.18
N THR A 128 -0.26 30.34 6.52
CA THR A 128 -0.94 30.20 7.81
C THR A 128 -0.68 28.80 8.35
N PRO A 129 0.50 28.54 8.94
CA PRO A 129 0.80 27.24 9.53
C PRO A 129 -0.24 26.82 10.56
N ILE A 130 -0.50 25.52 10.64
CA ILE A 130 -1.43 24.99 11.64
C ILE A 130 -0.80 25.07 13.02
N GLU A 131 -1.51 25.67 13.96
CA GLU A 131 -1.15 25.72 15.36
C GLU A 131 -2.07 24.81 16.19
N TYR A 132 -1.52 24.17 17.21
CA TYR A 132 -2.24 23.25 18.10
C TYR A 132 -2.23 23.87 19.50
N HIS A 133 -3.40 24.33 19.96
CA HIS A 133 -3.50 25.09 21.22
C HIS A 133 -4.07 24.28 22.39
N THR A 134 -4.87 23.24 22.08
CA THR A 134 -5.64 22.53 23.11
C THR A 134 -5.57 21.03 22.86
N ALA A 135 -5.29 20.26 23.89
CA ALA A 135 -5.36 18.80 23.85
C ALA A 135 -6.82 18.32 23.69
N PRO A 136 -7.03 17.11 23.14
CA PRO A 136 -8.35 16.48 23.13
C PRO A 136 -8.92 16.39 24.54
N GLN A 137 -10.16 16.80 24.72
CA GLN A 137 -10.83 16.76 26.01
C GLN A 137 -11.15 15.32 26.43
N GLN A 138 -11.10 15.07 27.74
CA GLN A 138 -11.54 13.79 28.29
C GLN A 138 -13.06 13.62 28.14
N LEU A 139 -13.48 12.38 27.88
CA LEU A 139 -14.90 12.06 27.77
C LEU A 139 -15.64 12.46 29.05
N GLY A 140 -16.73 13.21 28.91
CA GLY A 140 -17.57 13.64 30.03
C GLY A 140 -17.24 15.03 30.62
N ASN A 141 -16.15 15.68 30.19
CA ASN A 141 -15.78 17.04 30.67
C ASN A 141 -16.30 18.17 29.75
N GLN A 142 -17.26 17.90 28.89
CA GLN A 142 -17.89 18.93 28.08
C GLN A 142 -18.93 19.70 28.91
N ALA A 143 -18.57 20.83 29.42
CA ALA A 143 -19.56 21.87 29.75
C ALA A 143 -20.00 22.48 28.39
N PHE A 144 -21.23 22.18 27.94
CA PHE A 144 -21.85 22.97 26.89
C PHE A 144 -21.99 24.41 27.40
N GLN A 145 -21.23 25.32 26.87
CA GLN A 145 -21.45 26.76 27.00
C GLN A 145 -22.38 27.22 25.88
#